data_70791248689d0f6a5438d4c714300d82
#
_entry.id   70791248689d0f6a5438d4c714300d82
#
_cell.length_a   1.000
_cell.length_b   1.000
_cell.length_c   1.000
_cell.angle_alpha   90.00
_cell.angle_beta   90.00
_cell.angle_gamma   90.00
#
_symmetry.space_group_name_H-M   'P 1'
#
loop_
_entity.id
_entity.type
_entity.pdbx_description
1 polymer ?
#
loop_
_entity_poly.entity_id
_entity_poly.type
_entity_poly.pdbx_seq_one_letter_code
_entity_poly.pdbx_strand_id
1 'polypeptide(L)'
;LKEHFRDDYQREIKTYVVESQKGSSKKTTKSFMPQAVHDFVEANNFNKTHIHVLIINSGMINSKSLVETYDTGLIGNKFDTPIDAISAVRPFIIIDEPHKFPTAKKTWNNISNLNAQYIIRFGATFNEKYENLVYRLTAVDAFNNDLVKGINAFIEDVVGDDFANLKLTKSTATEATFELNESGAKTVYKLAKGEPFSKTHSEIHDLY
;
A
#
# COMPACT_ATOMS: atom_id res chain seq x y z
N LEU A 1 14.21 6.93 -8.21
CA LEU A 1 15.22 7.16 -7.17
C LEU A 1 16.63 7.14 -7.74
N LYS A 2 17.05 6.08 -8.45
CA LYS A 2 18.41 5.99 -9.03
C LYS A 2 18.71 7.16 -9.98
N GLU A 3 17.76 7.59 -10.80
CA GLU A 3 17.94 8.69 -11.74
C GLU A 3 17.92 10.07 -11.06
N HIS A 4 17.06 10.23 -10.06
CA HIS A 4 16.87 11.52 -9.39
C HIS A 4 18.02 11.91 -8.48
N PHE A 5 18.65 10.95 -7.83
CA PHE A 5 19.74 11.17 -6.86
C PHE A 5 21.10 10.66 -7.34
N ARG A 6 21.24 10.50 -8.66
CA ARG A 6 22.40 9.87 -9.28
C ARG A 6 23.74 10.47 -8.83
N ASP A 7 23.77 11.79 -8.68
CA ASP A 7 25.00 12.53 -8.36
C ASP A 7 25.23 12.67 -6.86
N ASP A 8 24.20 12.40 -6.03
CA ASP A 8 24.26 12.51 -4.56
C ASP A 8 24.76 11.23 -3.88
N TYR A 9 24.75 10.10 -4.59
CA TYR A 9 25.15 8.82 -4.04
C TYR A 9 26.53 8.38 -4.50
N GLN A 10 27.42 8.23 -3.56
CA GLN A 10 28.75 7.66 -3.79
C GLN A 10 28.75 6.15 -4.03
N ARG A 11 27.61 5.47 -3.80
CA ARG A 11 27.47 4.02 -3.87
C ARG A 11 26.32 3.62 -4.80
N GLU A 12 26.57 2.61 -5.60
CA GLU A 12 25.53 2.02 -6.44
C GLU A 12 24.51 1.26 -5.58
N ILE A 13 23.21 1.38 -5.95
CA ILE A 13 22.12 0.64 -5.31
C ILE A 13 21.82 -0.61 -6.13
N LYS A 14 21.94 -1.79 -5.50
CA LYS A 14 21.52 -3.08 -6.07
C LYS A 14 20.24 -3.56 -5.43
N THR A 15 19.27 -3.92 -6.25
CA THR A 15 17.94 -4.38 -5.81
C THR A 15 17.76 -5.86 -6.09
N TYR A 16 17.18 -6.56 -5.11
CA TYR A 16 16.81 -7.97 -5.15
C TYR A 16 15.31 -8.04 -4.84
N VAL A 17 14.51 -8.69 -5.70
CA VAL A 17 13.06 -8.72 -5.55
C VAL A 17 12.60 -10.15 -5.30
N VAL A 18 11.91 -10.37 -4.19
CA VAL A 18 11.28 -11.65 -3.89
C VAL A 18 9.89 -11.67 -4.52
N GLU A 19 9.79 -12.31 -5.67
CA GLU A 19 8.52 -12.45 -6.39
C GLU A 19 7.74 -13.70 -5.94
N SER A 20 6.41 -13.59 -5.92
CA SER A 20 5.55 -14.75 -5.80
C SER A 20 5.62 -15.56 -7.10
N GLN A 21 6.07 -16.79 -7.03
CA GLN A 21 5.94 -17.70 -8.19
C GLN A 21 4.45 -17.91 -8.47
N LYS A 22 3.94 -17.26 -9.52
CA LYS A 22 2.60 -17.54 -10.05
C LYS A 22 2.62 -19.00 -10.53
N GLY A 23 1.82 -19.82 -9.88
CA GLY A 23 1.82 -21.25 -9.97
C GLY A 23 2.01 -21.83 -11.35
N SER A 24 3.02 -22.62 -11.51
CA SER A 24 2.93 -23.78 -12.39
C SER A 24 2.03 -24.80 -11.70
N SER A 25 1.03 -25.30 -12.40
CA SER A 25 0.00 -26.24 -11.92
C SER A 25 0.51 -27.63 -11.52
N LYS A 26 1.81 -27.78 -11.32
CA LYS A 26 2.40 -29.00 -10.77
C LYS A 26 2.77 -28.74 -9.30
N LYS A 27 2.08 -29.41 -8.40
CA LYS A 27 2.47 -29.57 -7.00
C LYS A 27 3.87 -30.19 -6.92
N THR A 28 4.90 -29.40 -7.08
CA THR A 28 6.24 -29.77 -6.66
C THR A 28 6.33 -29.48 -5.16
N THR A 29 6.41 -30.52 -4.38
CA THR A 29 6.40 -30.54 -2.92
C THR A 29 7.67 -29.96 -2.27
N LYS A 30 8.56 -29.34 -3.01
CA LYS A 30 9.75 -28.66 -2.46
C LYS A 30 9.67 -27.19 -2.77
N SER A 31 9.49 -26.36 -1.73
CA SER A 31 9.73 -24.94 -1.83
C SER A 31 11.25 -24.73 -1.89
N PHE A 32 11.70 -23.91 -2.84
CA PHE A 32 13.10 -23.53 -2.92
C PHE A 32 13.28 -22.15 -2.30
N MET A 33 14.43 -21.95 -1.66
CA MET A 33 14.83 -20.62 -1.21
C MET A 33 14.80 -19.64 -2.40
N PRO A 34 14.15 -18.46 -2.26
CA PRO A 34 14.19 -17.46 -3.31
C PRO A 34 15.62 -17.03 -3.61
N GLN A 35 16.04 -17.11 -4.87
CA GLN A 35 17.38 -16.73 -5.30
C GLN A 35 17.73 -15.29 -4.89
N ALA A 36 16.76 -14.38 -4.92
CA ALA A 36 16.93 -13.00 -4.49
C ALA A 36 17.38 -12.87 -3.03
N VAL A 37 16.95 -13.77 -2.14
CA VAL A 37 17.39 -13.78 -0.73
C VAL A 37 18.82 -14.27 -0.63
N HIS A 38 19.16 -15.35 -1.34
CA HIS A 38 20.51 -15.88 -1.39
C HIS A 38 21.51 -14.81 -1.86
N ASP A 39 21.22 -14.20 -3.01
CA ASP A 39 22.10 -13.19 -3.63
C ASP A 39 22.22 -11.93 -2.75
N PHE A 40 21.14 -11.53 -2.08
CA PHE A 40 21.16 -10.40 -1.14
C PHE A 40 22.08 -10.69 0.05
N VAL A 41 21.96 -11.85 0.68
CA VAL A 41 22.75 -12.21 1.86
C VAL A 41 24.23 -12.37 1.49
N GLU A 42 24.53 -13.06 0.40
CA GLU A 42 25.91 -13.20 -0.07
C GLU A 42 26.54 -11.86 -0.44
N ALA A 43 25.82 -11.05 -1.20
CA ALA A 43 26.32 -9.74 -1.60
C ALA A 43 26.63 -8.85 -0.39
N ASN A 44 25.79 -8.87 0.65
CA ASN A 44 26.07 -8.13 1.89
C ASN A 44 27.32 -8.62 2.62
N ASN A 45 27.66 -9.88 2.52
CA ASN A 45 28.87 -10.43 3.15
C ASN A 45 30.14 -10.02 2.41
N PHE A 46 30.13 -9.99 1.09
CA PHE A 46 31.33 -9.85 0.26
C PHE A 46 31.49 -8.49 -0.38
N ASN A 47 30.42 -7.74 -0.62
CA ASN A 47 30.49 -6.47 -1.32
C ASN A 47 30.00 -5.30 -0.46
N LYS A 48 30.93 -4.51 0.06
CA LYS A 48 30.67 -3.33 0.88
C LYS A 48 30.62 -2.02 0.08
N THR A 49 30.83 -2.07 -1.23
CA THR A 49 30.84 -0.87 -2.09
C THR A 49 29.46 -0.47 -2.56
N HIS A 50 28.47 -1.36 -2.47
CA HIS A 50 27.09 -1.14 -2.90
C HIS A 50 26.14 -1.03 -1.70
N ILE A 51 25.01 -0.41 -1.95
CA ILE A 51 23.83 -0.48 -1.06
C ILE A 51 22.93 -1.59 -1.59
N HIS A 52 22.73 -2.64 -0.81
CA HIS A 52 21.91 -3.78 -1.19
C HIS A 52 20.49 -3.60 -0.64
N VAL A 53 19.48 -3.69 -1.50
CA VAL A 53 18.08 -3.51 -1.15
C VAL A 53 17.29 -4.77 -1.51
N LEU A 54 16.76 -5.47 -0.50
CA LEU A 54 15.87 -6.60 -0.69
C LEU A 54 14.42 -6.12 -0.62
N ILE A 55 13.65 -6.38 -1.66
CA ILE A 55 12.23 -6.01 -1.75
C ILE A 55 11.40 -7.27 -1.55
N ILE A 56 10.58 -7.28 -0.51
CA ILE A 56 9.68 -8.38 -0.17
C ILE A 56 8.24 -7.86 -0.18
N ASN A 57 7.38 -8.46 -1.00
CA ASN A 57 5.96 -8.17 -0.96
C ASN A 57 5.34 -8.65 0.35
N SER A 58 4.35 -7.94 0.88
CA SER A 58 3.67 -8.25 2.13
C SER A 58 3.11 -9.68 2.21
N GLY A 59 2.64 -10.22 1.08
CA GLY A 59 2.19 -11.61 1.00
C GLY A 59 3.31 -12.63 1.11
N MET A 60 4.51 -12.26 0.69
CA MET A 60 5.66 -13.18 0.69
C MET A 60 6.31 -13.35 2.05
N ILE A 61 6.20 -12.38 2.96
CA ILE A 61 6.81 -12.46 4.30
C ILE A 61 6.31 -13.65 5.13
N ASN A 62 5.11 -14.14 4.82
CA ASN A 62 4.50 -15.33 5.46
C ASN A 62 4.61 -16.60 4.60
N SER A 63 5.25 -16.51 3.43
CA SER A 63 5.33 -17.63 2.52
C SER A 63 6.18 -18.75 3.10
N LYS A 64 5.84 -19.98 2.76
CA LYS A 64 6.62 -21.16 3.12
C LYS A 64 8.07 -21.03 2.65
N SER A 65 8.29 -20.48 1.47
CA SER A 65 9.63 -20.28 0.91
C SER A 65 10.54 -19.37 1.73
N LEU A 66 10.02 -18.56 2.66
CA LEU A 66 10.81 -17.72 3.56
C LEU A 66 10.89 -18.26 4.99
N VAL A 67 9.86 -18.98 5.46
CA VAL A 67 9.72 -19.38 6.87
C VAL A 67 9.95 -20.86 7.14
N GLU A 68 9.96 -21.71 6.11
CA GLU A 68 10.21 -23.15 6.29
C GLU A 68 11.71 -23.43 6.44
N THR A 69 11.98 -24.46 7.23
CA THR A 69 13.31 -25.04 7.37
C THR A 69 13.65 -25.88 6.14
N TYR A 70 14.88 -25.78 5.68
CA TYR A 70 15.38 -26.58 4.57
C TYR A 70 16.32 -27.67 5.11
N ASP A 71 16.19 -28.88 4.57
CA ASP A 71 16.98 -30.07 5.00
C ASP A 71 18.49 -29.91 4.77
N THR A 72 18.86 -29.08 3.80
CA THR A 72 20.24 -28.68 3.56
C THR A 72 20.40 -27.24 4.01
N GLY A 73 21.29 -27.00 4.95
CA GLY A 73 21.55 -25.66 5.47
C GLY A 73 21.76 -24.64 4.35
N LEU A 74 21.19 -23.48 4.51
CA LEU A 74 21.23 -22.40 3.52
C LEU A 74 22.57 -21.66 3.63
N ILE A 75 23.09 -21.19 2.49
CA ILE A 75 24.28 -20.32 2.41
C ILE A 75 25.45 -20.94 3.19
N GLY A 76 25.97 -22.02 2.67
CA GLY A 76 27.11 -22.73 3.27
C GLY A 76 26.78 -23.44 4.60
N ASN A 77 25.57 -23.96 4.74
CA ASN A 77 25.08 -24.68 5.94
C ASN A 77 25.03 -23.83 7.23
N LYS A 78 24.85 -22.52 7.11
CA LYS A 78 24.84 -21.61 8.26
C LYS A 78 23.46 -21.29 8.81
N PHE A 79 22.42 -21.45 8.02
CA PHE A 79 21.07 -21.02 8.37
C PHE A 79 20.05 -22.10 8.07
N ASP A 80 19.04 -22.21 8.93
CA ASP A 80 17.96 -23.19 8.79
C ASP A 80 16.81 -22.63 7.93
N THR A 81 16.53 -21.33 8.03
CA THR A 81 15.48 -20.64 7.26
C THR A 81 16.02 -19.42 6.52
N PRO A 82 15.38 -19.00 5.40
CA PRO A 82 15.72 -17.76 4.74
C PRO A 82 15.56 -16.52 5.62
N ILE A 83 14.60 -16.50 6.54
CA ILE A 83 14.43 -15.42 7.52
C ILE A 83 15.67 -15.32 8.42
N ASP A 84 16.23 -16.44 8.87
CA ASP A 84 17.44 -16.45 9.70
C ASP A 84 18.63 -15.88 8.92
N ALA A 85 18.74 -16.22 7.64
CA ALA A 85 19.80 -15.69 6.78
C ALA A 85 19.68 -14.16 6.61
N ILE A 86 18.47 -13.64 6.41
CA ILE A 86 18.25 -12.19 6.34
C ILE A 86 18.49 -11.54 7.71
N SER A 87 18.07 -12.17 8.79
CA SER A 87 18.28 -11.68 10.16
C SER A 87 19.75 -11.52 10.51
N ALA A 88 20.60 -12.40 10.03
CA ALA A 88 22.05 -12.32 10.24
C ALA A 88 22.70 -11.10 9.59
N VAL A 89 22.11 -10.56 8.54
CA VAL A 89 22.54 -9.30 7.91
C VAL A 89 22.22 -8.08 8.80
N ARG A 90 21.26 -8.20 9.73
CA ARG A 90 20.74 -7.10 10.55
C ARG A 90 20.31 -5.90 9.70
N PRO A 91 19.29 -6.05 8.87
CA PRO A 91 18.92 -5.03 7.89
C PRO A 91 18.32 -3.79 8.54
N PHE A 92 18.31 -2.68 7.81
CA PHE A 92 17.34 -1.60 8.01
C PHE A 92 16.05 -2.00 7.29
N ILE A 93 14.93 -1.92 7.96
CA ILE A 93 13.63 -2.26 7.37
C ILE A 93 12.84 -0.99 7.12
N ILE A 94 12.33 -0.86 5.89
CA ILE A 94 11.40 0.18 5.50
C ILE A 94 10.05 -0.48 5.23
N ILE A 95 9.01 -0.03 5.93
CA ILE A 95 7.64 -0.54 5.78
C ILE A 95 6.78 0.57 5.19
N ASP A 96 6.24 0.30 4.01
CA ASP A 96 5.21 1.13 3.40
C ASP A 96 3.82 0.64 3.82
N GLU A 97 2.91 1.58 4.10
CA GLU A 97 1.55 1.29 4.57
C GLU A 97 1.51 0.40 5.85
N PRO A 98 2.10 0.82 6.97
CA PRO A 98 2.28 0.00 8.16
C PRO A 98 0.97 -0.47 8.80
N HIS A 99 -0.15 0.19 8.53
CA HIS A 99 -1.47 -0.22 9.02
C HIS A 99 -1.89 -1.61 8.50
N LYS A 100 -1.29 -2.09 7.40
CA LYS A 100 -1.49 -3.44 6.86
C LYS A 100 -0.82 -4.53 7.71
N PHE A 101 0.06 -4.16 8.64
CA PHE A 101 0.86 -5.06 9.47
C PHE A 101 0.58 -4.87 10.98
N PRO A 102 -0.64 -5.19 11.47
CA PRO A 102 -0.95 -5.11 12.88
C PRO A 102 0.00 -5.97 13.71
N THR A 103 0.45 -5.47 14.87
CA THR A 103 1.41 -6.13 15.74
C THR A 103 0.95 -7.50 16.29
N ALA A 104 -0.35 -7.73 16.35
CA ALA A 104 -0.93 -9.01 16.79
C ALA A 104 -0.92 -10.11 15.71
N LYS A 105 -0.52 -9.80 14.47
CA LYS A 105 -0.55 -10.77 13.37
C LYS A 105 0.81 -11.46 13.15
N LYS A 106 0.74 -12.69 12.62
CA LYS A 106 1.91 -13.50 12.24
C LYS A 106 2.91 -12.73 11.36
N THR A 107 2.40 -11.89 10.47
CA THR A 107 3.23 -11.05 9.58
C THR A 107 4.18 -10.15 10.37
N TRP A 108 3.68 -9.54 11.46
CA TRP A 108 4.51 -8.70 12.29
C TRP A 108 5.58 -9.52 13.04
N ASN A 109 5.23 -10.70 13.52
CA ASN A 109 6.19 -11.60 14.16
C ASN A 109 7.33 -11.96 13.21
N ASN A 110 7.01 -12.29 11.95
CA ASN A 110 8.04 -12.58 10.95
C ASN A 110 8.91 -11.37 10.63
N ILE A 111 8.34 -10.16 10.58
CA ILE A 111 9.10 -8.91 10.42
C ILE A 111 10.03 -8.70 11.63
N SER A 112 9.54 -8.95 12.85
CA SER A 112 10.34 -8.82 14.08
C SER A 112 11.48 -9.81 14.13
N ASN A 113 11.28 -11.02 13.60
CA ASN A 113 12.32 -12.05 13.52
C ASN A 113 13.46 -11.69 12.56
N LEU A 114 13.30 -10.68 11.71
CA LEU A 114 14.39 -10.18 10.86
C LEU A 114 15.48 -9.42 11.64
N ASN A 115 15.30 -9.24 12.94
CA ASN A 115 16.31 -8.64 13.83
C ASN A 115 16.88 -7.31 13.30
N ALA A 116 16.00 -6.44 12.81
CA ALA A 116 16.38 -5.18 12.18
C ALA A 116 17.12 -4.25 13.15
N GLN A 117 18.10 -3.50 12.64
CA GLN A 117 18.73 -2.41 13.39
C GLN A 117 17.75 -1.25 13.60
N TYR A 118 16.98 -0.93 12.55
CA TYR A 118 15.93 0.10 12.55
C TYR A 118 14.75 -0.37 11.72
N ILE A 119 13.55 0.04 12.16
CA ILE A 119 12.31 -0.12 11.37
C ILE A 119 11.74 1.27 11.14
N ILE A 120 11.74 1.72 9.89
CA ILE A 120 11.14 2.98 9.47
C ILE A 120 9.80 2.68 8.81
N ARG A 121 8.76 3.41 9.20
CA ARG A 121 7.39 3.21 8.72
C ARG A 121 6.92 4.45 7.99
N PHE A 122 6.46 4.27 6.76
CA PHE A 122 5.84 5.33 5.96
C PHE A 122 4.39 4.98 5.70
N GLY A 123 3.47 5.90 5.93
CA GLY A 123 2.06 5.67 5.66
C GLY A 123 1.21 6.90 5.92
N ALA A 124 0.04 6.94 5.29
CA ALA A 124 -0.94 8.00 5.51
C ALA A 124 -1.79 7.77 6.78
N THR A 125 -1.89 6.51 7.23
CA THR A 125 -2.70 6.12 8.39
C THR A 125 -1.79 5.56 9.48
N PHE A 126 -1.84 6.19 10.64
CA PHE A 126 -1.05 5.78 11.81
C PHE A 126 -1.97 5.28 12.91
N ASN A 127 -1.56 4.21 13.57
CA ASN A 127 -2.18 3.76 14.80
C ASN A 127 -1.61 4.58 15.97
N GLU A 128 -2.46 5.02 16.89
CA GLU A 128 -2.04 5.76 18.10
C GLU A 128 -1.04 5.00 18.98
N LYS A 129 -0.98 3.67 18.82
CA LYS A 129 -0.01 2.81 19.52
C LYS A 129 1.39 2.81 18.90
N TYR A 130 1.60 3.49 17.77
CA TYR A 130 2.93 3.60 17.19
C TYR A 130 3.75 4.62 17.98
N GLU A 131 4.80 4.12 18.56
CA GLU A 131 5.79 4.93 19.27
C GLU A 131 6.75 5.62 18.29
N ASN A 132 7.39 6.69 18.77
CA ASN A 132 8.46 7.40 18.05
C ASN A 132 8.00 8.00 16.71
N LEU A 133 6.87 8.73 16.71
CA LEU A 133 6.45 9.51 15.55
C LEU A 133 7.47 10.63 15.29
N VAL A 134 8.21 10.50 14.19
CA VAL A 134 9.27 11.45 13.80
C VAL A 134 8.72 12.62 13.00
N TYR A 135 7.79 12.35 12.10
CA TYR A 135 7.18 13.34 11.23
C TYR A 135 5.71 13.01 10.94
N ARG A 136 4.87 14.02 10.94
CA ARG A 136 3.45 13.92 10.59
C ARG A 136 3.10 15.02 9.62
N LEU A 137 2.49 14.65 8.50
CA LEU A 137 1.87 15.55 7.55
C LEU A 137 0.39 15.17 7.43
N THR A 138 -0.49 16.01 7.98
CA THR A 138 -1.93 15.78 7.84
C THR A 138 -2.45 16.31 6.50
N ALA A 139 -3.66 15.91 6.11
CA ALA A 139 -4.33 16.47 4.93
C ALA A 139 -4.51 17.99 5.04
N VAL A 140 -4.75 18.48 6.25
CA VAL A 140 -4.87 19.92 6.54
C VAL A 140 -3.52 20.62 6.38
N ASP A 141 -2.45 20.02 6.91
CA ASP A 141 -1.10 20.58 6.76
C ASP A 141 -0.69 20.62 5.28
N ALA A 142 -0.98 19.54 4.55
CA ALA A 142 -0.68 19.45 3.12
C ALA A 142 -1.47 20.49 2.30
N PHE A 143 -2.73 20.73 2.65
CA PHE A 143 -3.55 21.76 2.03
C PHE A 143 -3.02 23.18 2.33
N ASN A 144 -2.74 23.48 3.60
CA ASN A 144 -2.25 24.78 4.03
C ASN A 144 -0.85 25.12 3.48
N ASN A 145 -0.07 24.11 3.11
CA ASN A 145 1.26 24.27 2.52
C ASN A 145 1.26 24.12 0.98
N ASP A 146 0.11 24.14 0.33
CA ASP A 146 -0.05 24.00 -1.13
C ASP A 146 0.59 22.73 -1.73
N LEU A 147 0.70 21.67 -0.93
CA LEU A 147 1.30 20.39 -1.36
C LEU A 147 0.31 19.48 -2.09
N VAL A 148 -0.99 19.77 -1.99
CA VAL A 148 -2.07 19.04 -2.66
C VAL A 148 -2.95 20.01 -3.45
N LYS A 149 -3.61 19.49 -4.48
CA LYS A 149 -4.57 20.29 -5.24
C LYS A 149 -5.73 20.72 -4.36
N GLY A 150 -6.11 21.99 -4.45
CA GLY A 150 -7.31 22.50 -3.81
C GLY A 150 -8.57 21.84 -4.37
N ILE A 151 -9.59 21.75 -3.54
CA ILE A 151 -10.93 21.33 -3.94
C ILE A 151 -11.76 22.59 -4.11
N ASN A 152 -12.16 22.88 -5.34
CA ASN A 152 -13.19 23.89 -5.59
C ASN A 152 -14.55 23.21 -5.44
N ALA A 153 -15.27 23.52 -4.37
CA ALA A 153 -16.65 23.11 -4.21
C ALA A 153 -17.52 24.24 -4.77
N PHE A 154 -18.25 23.94 -5.82
CA PHE A 154 -19.32 24.81 -6.30
C PHE A 154 -20.59 24.40 -5.56
N ILE A 155 -21.12 25.31 -4.76
CA ILE A 155 -22.40 25.14 -4.09
C ILE A 155 -23.36 26.11 -4.81
N GLU A 156 -24.33 25.58 -5.51
CA GLU A 156 -25.46 26.38 -5.97
C GLU A 156 -26.49 26.45 -4.85
N ASP A 157 -26.71 27.65 -4.33
CA ASP A 157 -27.82 27.91 -3.45
C ASP A 157 -29.07 28.00 -4.33
N VAL A 158 -29.87 26.97 -4.32
CA VAL A 158 -31.18 26.98 -4.98
C VAL A 158 -32.16 27.77 -4.09
N VAL A 159 -32.40 29.01 -4.49
CA VAL A 159 -33.28 29.92 -3.78
C VAL A 159 -34.71 29.73 -4.28
N GLY A 160 -35.58 29.18 -3.46
CA GLY A 160 -37.03 29.05 -3.72
C GLY A 160 -37.70 28.16 -2.68
N ASP A 161 -38.91 28.53 -2.29
CA ASP A 161 -39.68 27.89 -1.22
C ASP A 161 -40.22 26.48 -1.56
N ASP A 162 -40.07 26.00 -2.79
CA ASP A 162 -40.65 24.73 -3.29
C ASP A 162 -39.57 23.69 -3.71
N PHE A 163 -38.35 23.79 -3.19
CA PHE A 163 -37.29 22.94 -3.70
C PHE A 163 -37.19 21.57 -3.08
N ALA A 164 -37.20 20.63 -3.95
CA ALA A 164 -36.81 19.26 -3.81
C ALA A 164 -35.30 19.13 -3.39
N ASN A 165 -35.06 18.48 -2.28
CA ASN A 165 -33.68 18.14 -1.90
C ASN A 165 -33.19 16.93 -2.70
N LEU A 166 -32.28 17.17 -3.64
CA LEU A 166 -31.62 16.12 -4.41
C LEU A 166 -30.32 15.65 -3.68
N LYS A 167 -30.29 14.38 -3.33
CA LYS A 167 -29.15 13.79 -2.62
C LYS A 167 -28.56 12.63 -3.39
N LEU A 168 -27.24 12.67 -3.67
CA LEU A 168 -26.52 11.50 -4.14
C LEU A 168 -26.36 10.50 -2.99
N THR A 169 -26.96 9.30 -3.14
CA THR A 169 -26.96 8.26 -2.10
C THR A 169 -25.95 7.15 -2.39
N LYS A 170 -25.64 6.90 -3.66
CA LYS A 170 -24.68 5.88 -4.06
C LYS A 170 -24.03 6.27 -5.37
N SER A 171 -22.72 6.01 -5.49
CA SER A 171 -21.98 6.17 -6.73
C SER A 171 -21.08 4.97 -6.97
N THR A 172 -21.03 4.51 -8.21
CA THR A 172 -20.14 3.47 -8.71
C THR A 172 -19.41 3.99 -9.94
N ALA A 173 -18.50 3.20 -10.51
CA ALA A 173 -17.79 3.59 -11.74
C ALA A 173 -18.73 3.78 -12.96
N THR A 174 -19.93 3.17 -12.94
CA THR A 174 -20.84 3.11 -14.07
C THR A 174 -22.22 3.69 -13.80
N GLU A 175 -22.61 3.88 -12.54
CA GLU A 175 -23.98 4.26 -12.13
C GLU A 175 -23.95 5.16 -10.90
N ALA A 176 -24.84 6.14 -10.85
CA ALA A 176 -25.12 6.95 -9.67
C ALA A 176 -26.61 6.83 -9.27
N THR A 177 -26.86 6.81 -7.96
CA THR A 177 -28.22 6.77 -7.40
C THR A 177 -28.48 8.05 -6.64
N PHE A 178 -29.56 8.74 -7.00
CA PHE A 178 -30.00 9.99 -6.38
C PHE A 178 -31.33 9.76 -5.66
N GLU A 179 -31.49 10.39 -4.54
CA GLU A 179 -32.79 10.51 -3.81
C GLU A 179 -33.26 11.94 -3.93
N LEU A 180 -34.43 12.13 -4.53
CA LEU A 180 -35.13 13.40 -4.60
C LEU A 180 -36.20 13.39 -3.53
N ASN A 181 -36.21 14.40 -2.67
CA ASN A 181 -37.26 14.62 -1.67
C ASN A 181 -38.06 15.87 -2.04
N GLU A 182 -39.25 15.69 -2.50
CA GLU A 182 -40.12 16.73 -2.99
C GLU A 182 -41.43 16.68 -2.19
N SER A 183 -41.75 17.78 -1.49
CA SER A 183 -42.96 17.90 -0.68
C SER A 183 -43.23 16.73 0.27
N GLY A 184 -42.18 16.12 0.81
CA GLY A 184 -42.26 14.96 1.72
C GLY A 184 -42.35 13.59 1.01
N ALA A 185 -42.44 13.56 -0.30
CA ALA A 185 -42.31 12.33 -1.10
C ALA A 185 -40.85 12.07 -1.50
N LYS A 186 -40.39 10.82 -1.33
CA LYS A 186 -39.06 10.40 -1.71
C LYS A 186 -39.10 9.57 -2.98
N THR A 187 -38.39 10.02 -4.00
CA THR A 187 -38.21 9.30 -5.26
C THR A 187 -36.76 8.97 -5.49
N VAL A 188 -36.45 7.75 -5.93
CA VAL A 188 -35.07 7.29 -6.17
C VAL A 188 -34.83 7.15 -7.66
N TYR A 189 -33.80 7.79 -8.15
CA TYR A 189 -33.36 7.75 -9.55
C TYR A 189 -32.01 7.08 -9.68
N LYS A 190 -31.87 6.24 -10.71
CA LYS A 190 -30.58 5.65 -11.09
C LYS A 190 -30.20 6.15 -12.47
N LEU A 191 -29.01 6.67 -12.57
CA LEU A 191 -28.43 7.19 -13.80
C LEU A 191 -27.16 6.45 -14.15
N ALA A 192 -27.03 6.04 -15.40
CA ALA A 192 -25.79 5.55 -15.91
C ALA A 192 -24.78 6.70 -16.11
N LYS A 193 -23.50 6.39 -16.10
CA LYS A 193 -22.44 7.38 -16.33
C LYS A 193 -22.62 8.07 -17.67
N GLY A 194 -22.72 9.40 -17.67
CA GLY A 194 -22.92 10.22 -18.86
C GLY A 194 -24.38 10.43 -19.25
N GLU A 195 -25.34 9.89 -18.51
CA GLU A 195 -26.76 10.22 -18.69
C GLU A 195 -27.11 11.52 -17.96
N PRO A 196 -27.78 12.48 -18.61
CA PRO A 196 -28.20 13.70 -17.97
C PRO A 196 -29.39 13.44 -17.01
N PHE A 197 -29.43 14.17 -15.91
CA PHE A 197 -30.53 14.04 -14.93
C PHE A 197 -31.90 14.44 -15.52
N SER A 198 -31.91 15.37 -16.46
CA SER A 198 -33.13 15.80 -17.20
C SER A 198 -33.85 14.66 -17.92
N LYS A 199 -33.21 13.53 -18.16
CA LYS A 199 -33.85 12.34 -18.73
C LYS A 199 -34.88 11.71 -17.77
N THR A 200 -34.67 11.85 -16.46
CA THR A 200 -35.49 11.29 -15.41
C THR A 200 -36.39 12.34 -14.78
N HIS A 201 -36.01 13.61 -14.83
CA HIS A 201 -36.76 14.75 -14.27
C HIS A 201 -36.60 15.96 -15.19
N SER A 202 -37.64 16.28 -15.96
CA SER A 202 -37.63 17.29 -17.03
C SER A 202 -37.41 18.73 -16.55
N GLU A 203 -37.64 18.99 -15.26
CA GLU A 203 -37.49 20.33 -14.66
C GLU A 203 -36.04 20.61 -14.19
N ILE A 204 -35.21 19.60 -14.09
CA ILE A 204 -33.81 19.76 -13.71
C ILE A 204 -32.97 19.78 -14.99
N HIS A 205 -32.64 20.97 -15.45
CA HIS A 205 -31.75 21.18 -16.57
C HIS A 205 -30.30 21.32 -16.07
N ASP A 206 -29.36 20.81 -16.85
CA ASP A 206 -27.90 21.09 -16.70
C ASP A 206 -27.10 20.37 -15.57
N LEU A 207 -27.63 19.32 -14.95
CA LEU A 207 -26.83 18.40 -14.15
C LEU A 207 -26.30 17.24 -15.01
N TYR A 208 -25.01 17.19 -15.23
CA TYR A 208 -24.30 16.13 -15.97
C TYR A 208 -23.46 15.24 -15.04
#